data_db39f42c0b586aa79df630411a090724
#
_entry.id   db39f42c0b586aa79df630411a090724
#
_cell.length_a   1.000
_cell.length_b   1.000
_cell.length_c   1.000
_cell.angle_alpha   90.00
_cell.angle_beta   90.00
_cell.angle_gamma   90.00
#
_symmetry.space_group_name_H-M   'P 1'
#
loop_
_entity.id
_entity.type
_entity.pdbx_description
1 polymer ?
#
loop_
_entity_poly.entity_id
_entity_poly.type
_entity_poly.pdbx_seq_one_letter_code
_entity_poly.pdbx_strand_id
1 'polypeptide(L)'
;METKHYNVFVIGSGIAGQTAAKACVEAGLSVAISDKREFGGTCSTRGCDPKKVLIQFADLVQNSKQLENLGIKKTPKVKWKTVQKFKKSFTKPVPVNTEKTLKDLGIELYHQSPKFKNENELVVEGKTISADTFVIATGYVARDLEFEGADVLKTSDTILKLKKIPKSAVFIGSGYVGMEFCYMLSTLGCRVTMVEVGERALAPFDAFLVEKLTEVLEKNGVKFIFNAIPTKVEKRKKNKKLTYKKDGKTKTVKALKIFNTAGRVPAIDKLDLENANIKADETGILVNDFMQSVSHENVYACGDVSSKSLPLTPLSGLQGYIAGHNIVNGNKKEFQDPLVPSVVFTKPQLASVGYSEEEAKSRYKNVIVYKGDASKWYNAKKENAEAYAYKILVNERTKKIVGAHLLSSQANETINIFTTAINNDMTVDDFKRMIFTYPSYANDLKSMLKDED
;
A
#
# COMPACT_ATOMS: atom_id res chain seq x y z
N MET A 1 23.22 33.18 -14.89
CA MET A 1 21.92 32.63 -15.32
C MET A 1 20.87 33.21 -14.40
N GLU A 2 19.78 33.72 -14.94
CA GLU A 2 18.71 34.30 -14.15
C GLU A 2 18.03 33.20 -13.32
N THR A 3 17.91 33.41 -12.02
CA THR A 3 17.23 32.46 -11.11
C THR A 3 15.73 32.67 -11.28
N LYS A 4 14.99 31.64 -11.69
CA LYS A 4 13.54 31.71 -11.79
C LYS A 4 12.92 31.52 -10.41
N HIS A 5 11.95 32.35 -10.05
CA HIS A 5 11.30 32.35 -8.74
C HIS A 5 9.85 31.90 -8.82
N TYR A 6 9.38 31.16 -7.80
CA TYR A 6 7.99 30.76 -7.60
C TYR A 6 7.57 30.99 -6.14
N ASN A 7 6.29 31.21 -5.87
CA ASN A 7 5.80 31.17 -4.50
C ASN A 7 5.89 29.75 -3.93
N VAL A 8 5.57 28.72 -4.74
CA VAL A 8 5.60 27.34 -4.27
C VAL A 8 6.26 26.42 -5.31
N PHE A 9 7.22 25.62 -4.87
CA PHE A 9 7.81 24.55 -5.69
C PHE A 9 7.49 23.19 -5.09
N VAL A 10 6.79 22.33 -5.85
CA VAL A 10 6.35 20.99 -5.42
C VAL A 10 7.26 19.94 -6.01
N ILE A 11 7.76 19.01 -5.18
CA ILE A 11 8.64 17.92 -5.57
C ILE A 11 7.88 16.60 -5.51
N GLY A 12 7.40 16.11 -6.65
CA GLY A 12 6.60 14.90 -6.80
C GLY A 12 5.16 15.18 -7.23
N SER A 13 4.77 14.53 -8.33
CA SER A 13 3.45 14.68 -8.97
C SER A 13 2.45 13.57 -8.60
N GLY A 14 2.64 12.92 -7.44
CA GLY A 14 1.66 12.02 -6.85
C GLY A 14 0.44 12.76 -6.31
N ILE A 15 -0.54 12.02 -5.77
CA ILE A 15 -1.79 12.64 -5.27
C ILE A 15 -1.53 13.74 -4.23
N ALA A 16 -0.57 13.55 -3.32
CA ALA A 16 -0.25 14.54 -2.30
C ALA A 16 0.28 15.85 -2.94
N GLY A 17 1.27 15.75 -3.83
CA GLY A 17 1.85 16.91 -4.51
C GLY A 17 0.85 17.63 -5.41
N GLN A 18 0.04 16.90 -6.18
CA GLN A 18 -1.02 17.50 -7.01
C GLN A 18 -2.05 18.25 -6.17
N THR A 19 -2.48 17.67 -5.03
CA THR A 19 -3.46 18.30 -4.14
C THR A 19 -2.91 19.58 -3.50
N ALA A 20 -1.66 19.55 -3.02
CA ALA A 20 -1.01 20.74 -2.47
C ALA A 20 -0.81 21.82 -3.54
N ALA A 21 -0.30 21.46 -4.73
CA ALA A 21 -0.10 22.37 -5.85
C ALA A 21 -1.41 23.05 -6.27
N LYS A 22 -2.50 22.27 -6.37
CA LYS A 22 -3.82 22.79 -6.72
C LYS A 22 -4.33 23.81 -5.71
N ALA A 23 -4.24 23.53 -4.41
CA ALA A 23 -4.67 24.44 -3.36
C ALA A 23 -3.90 25.79 -3.42
N CYS A 24 -2.60 25.74 -3.72
CA CYS A 24 -1.77 26.93 -3.83
C CYS A 24 -2.11 27.76 -5.08
N VAL A 25 -2.29 27.13 -6.24
CA VAL A 25 -2.60 27.86 -7.47
C VAL A 25 -4.01 28.44 -7.45
N GLU A 26 -4.98 27.77 -6.83
CA GLU A 26 -6.35 28.29 -6.63
C GLU A 26 -6.37 29.52 -5.71
N ALA A 27 -5.37 29.68 -4.87
CA ALA A 27 -5.17 30.89 -4.04
C ALA A 27 -4.37 32.00 -4.76
N GLY A 28 -4.06 31.83 -6.05
CA GLY A 28 -3.35 32.84 -6.87
C GLY A 28 -1.82 32.81 -6.76
N LEU A 29 -1.25 31.79 -6.10
CA LEU A 29 0.21 31.65 -5.99
C LEU A 29 0.82 31.10 -7.30
N SER A 30 2.03 31.57 -7.64
CA SER A 30 2.83 30.99 -8.73
C SER A 30 3.39 29.63 -8.27
N VAL A 31 3.05 28.55 -9.02
CA VAL A 31 3.40 27.18 -8.63
C VAL A 31 4.18 26.48 -9.73
N ALA A 32 5.23 25.78 -9.35
CA ALA A 32 5.92 24.80 -10.20
C ALA A 32 5.89 23.43 -9.53
N ILE A 33 5.90 22.37 -10.35
CA ILE A 33 5.94 20.97 -9.87
C ILE A 33 6.94 20.15 -10.69
N SER A 34 7.69 19.30 -10.01
CA SER A 34 8.65 18.41 -10.64
C SER A 34 8.36 16.94 -10.39
N ASP A 35 8.68 16.09 -11.35
CA ASP A 35 8.75 14.64 -11.14
C ASP A 35 9.90 14.03 -11.96
N LYS A 36 10.62 13.09 -11.40
CA LYS A 36 11.69 12.35 -12.08
C LYS A 36 11.19 11.22 -12.97
N ARG A 37 9.91 10.92 -12.88
CA ARG A 37 9.22 9.86 -13.65
C ARG A 37 8.01 10.47 -14.36
N GLU A 38 7.19 9.60 -14.95
CA GLU A 38 5.92 10.02 -15.53
C GLU A 38 4.99 10.67 -14.49
N PHE A 39 4.37 11.78 -14.84
CA PHE A 39 3.41 12.51 -13.99
C PHE A 39 2.19 11.65 -13.61
N GLY A 40 1.64 11.90 -12.43
CA GLY A 40 0.49 11.16 -11.89
C GLY A 40 0.83 10.23 -10.72
N GLY A 41 2.12 10.08 -10.41
CA GLY A 41 2.59 9.34 -9.22
C GLY A 41 2.48 7.81 -9.32
N THR A 42 2.85 7.15 -8.24
CA THR A 42 2.97 5.69 -8.18
C THR A 42 1.62 4.98 -8.25
N CYS A 43 0.61 5.44 -7.50
CA CYS A 43 -0.67 4.74 -7.34
C CYS A 43 -1.33 4.44 -8.68
N SER A 44 -1.55 5.45 -9.51
CA SER A 44 -2.27 5.36 -10.78
C SER A 44 -1.45 4.80 -11.93
N THR A 45 -0.13 4.97 -11.93
CA THR A 45 0.72 4.55 -13.08
C THR A 45 1.36 3.18 -12.89
N ARG A 46 1.82 2.85 -11.66
CA ARG A 46 2.66 1.67 -11.35
C ARG A 46 2.45 1.09 -9.94
N GLY A 47 1.35 1.41 -9.29
CA GLY A 47 0.99 0.98 -7.94
C GLY A 47 -0.36 0.29 -7.85
N CYS A 48 -1.28 0.94 -7.13
CA CYS A 48 -2.58 0.38 -6.78
C CYS A 48 -3.42 0.02 -8.00
N ASP A 49 -3.67 1.00 -8.89
CA ASP A 49 -4.60 0.82 -9.99
C ASP A 49 -4.19 -0.29 -10.97
N PRO A 50 -2.98 -0.27 -11.57
CA PRO A 50 -2.58 -1.35 -12.47
C PRO A 50 -2.51 -2.72 -11.79
N LYS A 51 -2.16 -2.78 -10.49
CA LYS A 51 -2.14 -4.02 -9.73
C LYS A 51 -3.54 -4.58 -9.54
N LYS A 52 -4.52 -3.75 -9.13
CA LYS A 52 -5.90 -4.19 -8.91
C LYS A 52 -6.57 -4.64 -10.21
N VAL A 53 -6.33 -3.95 -11.33
CA VAL A 53 -6.77 -4.40 -12.66
C VAL A 53 -6.24 -5.79 -13.00
N LEU A 54 -4.98 -6.12 -12.67
CA LEU A 54 -4.42 -7.44 -12.91
C LEU A 54 -4.96 -8.50 -11.94
N ILE A 55 -5.12 -8.17 -10.67
CA ILE A 55 -5.67 -9.05 -9.62
C ILE A 55 -7.10 -9.46 -9.96
N GLN A 56 -7.92 -8.58 -10.50
CA GLN A 56 -9.29 -8.89 -10.93
C GLN A 56 -9.38 -10.16 -11.80
N PHE A 57 -8.40 -10.38 -12.68
CA PHE A 57 -8.36 -11.59 -13.50
C PHE A 57 -7.93 -12.83 -12.70
N ALA A 58 -7.11 -12.67 -11.69
CA ALA A 58 -6.79 -13.76 -10.77
C ALA A 58 -8.03 -14.12 -9.92
N ASP A 59 -8.78 -13.13 -9.45
CA ASP A 59 -10.02 -13.32 -8.69
C ASP A 59 -11.06 -14.10 -9.50
N LEU A 60 -11.26 -13.77 -10.78
CA LEU A 60 -12.15 -14.50 -11.68
C LEU A 60 -11.72 -15.98 -11.86
N VAL A 61 -10.42 -16.22 -12.01
CA VAL A 61 -9.87 -17.56 -12.10
C VAL A 61 -10.07 -18.32 -10.78
N GLN A 62 -9.79 -17.69 -9.64
CA GLN A 62 -9.94 -18.29 -8.31
C GLN A 62 -11.40 -18.60 -7.99
N ASN A 63 -12.33 -17.67 -8.27
CA ASN A 63 -13.76 -17.91 -8.09
C ASN A 63 -14.25 -19.09 -8.92
N SER A 64 -13.80 -19.17 -10.18
CA SER A 64 -14.15 -20.30 -11.05
C SER A 64 -13.57 -21.61 -10.53
N LYS A 65 -12.33 -21.60 -10.01
CA LYS A 65 -11.67 -22.77 -9.44
C LYS A 65 -12.38 -23.27 -8.18
N GLN A 66 -12.83 -22.36 -7.31
CA GLN A 66 -13.60 -22.73 -6.11
C GLN A 66 -14.91 -23.45 -6.44
N LEU A 67 -15.53 -23.13 -7.57
CA LEU A 67 -16.78 -23.75 -8.04
C LEU A 67 -16.56 -24.86 -9.08
N GLU A 68 -15.32 -25.27 -9.32
CA GLU A 68 -15.03 -26.40 -10.22
C GLU A 68 -15.66 -27.68 -9.65
N ASN A 69 -16.34 -28.45 -10.50
CA ASN A 69 -17.19 -29.60 -10.15
C ASN A 69 -18.48 -29.26 -9.34
N LEU A 70 -18.72 -28.00 -9.02
CA LEU A 70 -19.98 -27.52 -8.43
C LEU A 70 -20.83 -26.72 -9.44
N GLY A 71 -20.65 -26.99 -10.72
CA GLY A 71 -21.35 -26.31 -11.83
C GLY A 71 -20.38 -25.69 -12.85
N ILE A 72 -19.16 -25.41 -12.47
CA ILE A 72 -18.11 -24.94 -13.38
C ILE A 72 -17.33 -26.16 -13.90
N LYS A 73 -17.41 -26.41 -15.20
CA LYS A 73 -16.75 -27.55 -15.86
C LYS A 73 -15.22 -27.42 -15.93
N LYS A 74 -14.73 -26.16 -16.07
CA LYS A 74 -13.30 -25.87 -16.29
C LYS A 74 -12.96 -24.44 -15.90
N THR A 75 -11.91 -24.30 -15.13
CA THR A 75 -11.33 -23.00 -14.78
C THR A 75 -10.86 -22.25 -16.05
N PRO A 76 -11.22 -20.98 -16.23
CA PRO A 76 -10.89 -20.20 -17.43
C PRO A 76 -9.38 -19.93 -17.52
N LYS A 77 -8.86 -19.96 -18.75
CA LYS A 77 -7.48 -19.56 -19.05
C LYS A 77 -7.41 -18.07 -19.37
N VAL A 78 -6.49 -17.39 -18.74
CA VAL A 78 -6.27 -15.94 -18.96
C VAL A 78 -5.33 -15.70 -20.14
N LYS A 79 -5.76 -14.87 -21.09
CA LYS A 79 -4.92 -14.43 -22.22
C LYS A 79 -4.09 -13.21 -21.79
N TRP A 80 -2.95 -13.47 -21.13
CA TRP A 80 -2.15 -12.44 -20.44
C TRP A 80 -1.80 -11.22 -21.30
N LYS A 81 -1.48 -11.40 -22.60
CA LYS A 81 -1.20 -10.27 -23.51
C LYS A 81 -2.40 -9.32 -23.62
N THR A 82 -3.61 -9.83 -23.64
CA THR A 82 -4.86 -9.05 -23.69
C THR A 82 -5.12 -8.35 -22.36
N VAL A 83 -4.89 -9.05 -21.23
CA VAL A 83 -4.97 -8.46 -19.88
C VAL A 83 -3.98 -7.28 -19.73
N GLN A 84 -2.76 -7.43 -20.19
CA GLN A 84 -1.78 -6.35 -20.19
C GLN A 84 -2.21 -5.15 -21.08
N LYS A 85 -2.89 -5.40 -22.20
CA LYS A 85 -3.48 -4.33 -23.03
C LYS A 85 -4.60 -3.62 -22.28
N PHE A 86 -5.49 -4.36 -21.64
CA PHE A 86 -6.57 -3.82 -20.81
C PHE A 86 -6.01 -3.00 -19.63
N LYS A 87 -5.04 -3.53 -18.87
CA LYS A 87 -4.38 -2.76 -17.80
C LYS A 87 -3.78 -1.44 -18.33
N LYS A 88 -3.18 -1.46 -19.53
CA LYS A 88 -2.59 -0.25 -20.14
C LYS A 88 -3.63 0.82 -20.49
N SER A 89 -4.90 0.47 -20.76
CA SER A 89 -5.94 1.47 -20.99
C SER A 89 -6.22 2.34 -19.76
N PHE A 90 -5.96 1.84 -18.56
CA PHE A 90 -6.04 2.63 -17.33
C PHE A 90 -4.81 3.50 -17.11
N THR A 91 -3.60 2.96 -17.34
CA THR A 91 -2.36 3.62 -16.92
C THR A 91 -1.75 4.54 -17.98
N LYS A 92 -1.96 4.26 -19.27
CA LYS A 92 -1.35 5.05 -20.37
C LYS A 92 -1.85 6.50 -20.45
N PRO A 93 -3.15 6.80 -20.24
CA PRO A 93 -3.65 8.17 -20.27
C PRO A 93 -3.19 9.04 -19.10
N VAL A 94 -2.85 8.43 -17.95
CA VAL A 94 -2.60 9.14 -16.70
C VAL A 94 -1.53 10.23 -16.83
N PRO A 95 -0.31 9.97 -17.31
CA PRO A 95 0.71 11.02 -17.38
C PRO A 95 0.27 12.20 -18.25
N VAL A 96 -0.23 11.92 -19.43
CA VAL A 96 -0.65 12.97 -20.38
C VAL A 96 -1.80 13.81 -19.81
N ASN A 97 -2.79 13.16 -19.19
CA ASN A 97 -3.93 13.86 -18.59
C ASN A 97 -3.48 14.68 -17.36
N THR A 98 -2.59 14.14 -16.55
CA THR A 98 -2.05 14.86 -15.38
C THR A 98 -1.27 16.10 -15.81
N GLU A 99 -0.34 15.96 -16.76
CA GLU A 99 0.42 17.12 -17.27
C GLU A 99 -0.50 18.17 -17.87
N LYS A 100 -1.50 17.73 -18.66
CA LYS A 100 -2.50 18.65 -19.22
C LYS A 100 -3.24 19.40 -18.13
N THR A 101 -3.79 18.69 -17.13
CA THR A 101 -4.53 19.31 -16.03
C THR A 101 -3.67 20.33 -15.27
N LEU A 102 -2.41 20.00 -14.99
CA LEU A 102 -1.50 20.89 -14.28
C LEU A 102 -1.17 22.14 -15.11
N LYS A 103 -0.93 21.98 -16.41
CA LYS A 103 -0.71 23.11 -17.33
C LYS A 103 -1.94 24.00 -17.49
N ASP A 104 -3.13 23.40 -17.58
CA ASP A 104 -4.40 24.14 -17.67
C ASP A 104 -4.67 24.98 -16.41
N LEU A 105 -4.09 24.57 -15.26
CA LEU A 105 -4.09 25.34 -14.01
C LEU A 105 -2.98 26.40 -13.93
N GLY A 106 -2.11 26.54 -14.94
CA GLY A 106 -1.00 27.47 -14.94
C GLY A 106 0.23 27.00 -14.17
N ILE A 107 0.29 25.72 -13.77
CA ILE A 107 1.44 25.14 -13.03
C ILE A 107 2.56 24.80 -14.02
N GLU A 108 3.78 25.26 -13.74
CA GLU A 108 4.95 24.94 -14.56
C GLU A 108 5.51 23.55 -14.19
N LEU A 109 5.89 22.78 -15.22
CA LEU A 109 6.31 21.39 -15.06
C LEU A 109 7.80 21.22 -15.30
N TYR A 110 8.48 20.46 -14.42
CA TYR A 110 9.86 20.01 -14.57
C TYR A 110 9.92 18.48 -14.56
N HIS A 111 10.66 17.89 -15.50
CA HIS A 111 10.72 16.43 -15.71
C HIS A 111 11.99 15.79 -15.12
N GLN A 112 12.47 16.32 -13.99
CA GLN A 112 13.64 15.83 -13.28
C GLN A 112 13.43 15.91 -11.76
N SER A 113 14.16 15.07 -10.99
CA SER A 113 14.27 15.26 -9.55
C SER A 113 15.16 16.47 -9.28
N PRO A 114 14.72 17.46 -8.52
CA PRO A 114 15.57 18.56 -8.10
C PRO A 114 16.57 18.11 -7.03
N LYS A 115 17.57 18.96 -6.76
CA LYS A 115 18.51 18.88 -5.66
C LYS A 115 18.55 20.22 -4.94
N PHE A 116 18.44 20.23 -3.63
CA PHE A 116 18.62 21.44 -2.86
C PHE A 116 20.07 21.93 -2.98
N LYS A 117 20.22 23.20 -3.28
CA LYS A 117 21.51 23.92 -3.33
C LYS A 117 21.77 24.62 -2.01
N ASN A 118 20.73 25.16 -1.40
CA ASN A 118 20.68 25.80 -0.10
C ASN A 118 19.21 25.83 0.38
N GLU A 119 18.94 26.54 1.47
CA GLU A 119 17.60 26.61 2.11
C GLU A 119 16.51 27.20 1.19
N ASN A 120 16.86 28.06 0.24
CA ASN A 120 15.90 28.81 -0.59
C ASN A 120 16.03 28.49 -2.10
N GLU A 121 16.98 27.64 -2.50
CA GLU A 121 17.25 27.33 -3.90
C GLU A 121 17.42 25.84 -4.12
N LEU A 122 16.94 25.40 -5.28
CA LEU A 122 17.21 24.06 -5.80
C LEU A 122 17.69 24.14 -7.26
N VAL A 123 18.32 23.05 -7.73
CA VAL A 123 18.72 22.88 -9.12
C VAL A 123 17.86 21.80 -9.76
N VAL A 124 17.21 22.12 -10.86
CA VAL A 124 16.43 21.20 -11.68
C VAL A 124 16.61 21.52 -13.17
N GLU A 125 16.83 20.49 -14.01
CA GLU A 125 17.09 20.65 -15.45
C GLU A 125 18.21 21.66 -15.79
N GLY A 126 19.25 21.71 -14.95
CA GLY A 126 20.37 22.61 -15.10
C GLY A 126 20.08 24.08 -14.77
N LYS A 127 18.88 24.38 -14.25
CA LYS A 127 18.47 25.74 -13.85
C LYS A 127 18.48 25.85 -12.33
N THR A 128 18.87 27.00 -11.80
CA THR A 128 18.65 27.37 -10.40
C THR A 128 17.25 27.96 -10.26
N ILE A 129 16.49 27.42 -9.34
CA ILE A 129 15.11 27.83 -9.01
C ILE A 129 15.08 28.23 -7.55
N SER A 130 14.48 29.37 -7.24
CA SER A 130 14.15 29.79 -5.88
C SER A 130 12.65 29.68 -5.65
N ALA A 131 12.24 29.44 -4.40
CA ALA A 131 10.83 29.47 -4.02
C ALA A 131 10.67 29.99 -2.59
N ASP A 132 9.51 30.64 -2.33
CA ASP A 132 9.14 31.02 -0.97
C ASP A 132 8.83 29.81 -0.10
N THR A 133 8.28 28.76 -0.71
CA THR A 133 7.92 27.49 -0.04
C THR A 133 8.21 26.28 -0.92
N PHE A 134 8.72 25.22 -0.30
CA PHE A 134 8.91 23.90 -0.94
C PHE A 134 7.96 22.88 -0.36
N VAL A 135 7.38 22.05 -1.24
CA VAL A 135 6.55 20.90 -0.83
C VAL A 135 7.22 19.61 -1.29
N ILE A 136 7.65 18.78 -0.36
CA ILE A 136 8.26 17.47 -0.65
C ILE A 136 7.17 16.40 -0.63
N ALA A 137 6.84 15.84 -1.80
CA ALA A 137 5.79 14.83 -2.01
C ALA A 137 6.31 13.65 -2.86
N THR A 138 7.57 13.27 -2.66
CA THR A 138 8.30 12.29 -3.48
C THR A 138 7.88 10.84 -3.24
N GLY A 139 7.10 10.58 -2.18
CA GLY A 139 6.57 9.26 -1.86
C GLY A 139 7.65 8.26 -1.44
N TYR A 140 7.36 6.97 -1.67
CA TYR A 140 8.25 5.86 -1.34
C TYR A 140 8.81 5.16 -2.58
N VAL A 141 10.02 4.60 -2.44
CA VAL A 141 10.67 3.69 -3.40
C VAL A 141 10.86 2.30 -2.79
N ALA A 142 11.16 1.29 -3.61
CA ALA A 142 11.53 -0.02 -3.08
C ALA A 142 12.82 0.10 -2.28
N ARG A 143 12.88 -0.54 -1.11
CA ARG A 143 14.12 -0.63 -0.32
C ARG A 143 15.17 -1.41 -1.10
N ASP A 144 16.37 -0.90 -1.20
CA ASP A 144 17.51 -1.65 -1.69
C ASP A 144 17.95 -2.71 -0.66
N LEU A 145 18.43 -3.85 -1.15
CA LEU A 145 18.85 -4.96 -0.28
C LEU A 145 20.37 -5.10 -0.35
N GLU A 146 21.01 -5.18 0.80
CA GLU A 146 22.45 -5.16 0.97
C GLU A 146 23.02 -6.59 1.11
N PHE A 147 22.95 -7.37 0.02
CA PHE A 147 23.64 -8.66 -0.07
C PHE A 147 24.16 -8.94 -1.48
N GLU A 148 25.07 -9.85 -1.62
CA GLU A 148 25.77 -10.14 -2.88
C GLU A 148 24.80 -10.46 -4.03
N GLY A 149 24.85 -9.65 -5.10
CA GLY A 149 24.04 -9.80 -6.31
C GLY A 149 22.60 -9.29 -6.16
N ALA A 150 22.28 -8.50 -5.15
CA ALA A 150 20.95 -7.92 -4.96
C ALA A 150 20.53 -6.97 -6.11
N ASP A 151 21.48 -6.36 -6.80
CA ASP A 151 21.30 -5.49 -7.96
C ASP A 151 20.53 -6.15 -9.13
N VAL A 152 20.59 -7.47 -9.24
CA VAL A 152 19.85 -8.20 -10.29
C VAL A 152 18.38 -8.46 -9.94
N LEU A 153 17.95 -8.13 -8.74
CA LEU A 153 16.56 -8.27 -8.31
C LEU A 153 15.66 -7.32 -9.11
N LYS A 154 14.41 -7.71 -9.21
CA LYS A 154 13.38 -6.90 -9.87
C LYS A 154 12.31 -6.51 -8.83
N THR A 155 11.71 -5.36 -9.02
CA THR A 155 10.67 -4.83 -8.14
C THR A 155 9.27 -5.04 -8.71
N SER A 156 8.25 -4.55 -8.01
CA SER A 156 6.85 -4.48 -8.42
C SER A 156 6.67 -3.86 -9.82
N ASP A 157 7.46 -2.85 -10.17
CA ASP A 157 7.43 -2.21 -11.49
C ASP A 157 7.64 -3.23 -12.63
N THR A 158 8.54 -4.20 -12.41
CA THR A 158 8.79 -5.26 -13.41
C THR A 158 7.64 -6.26 -13.45
N ILE A 159 7.01 -6.58 -12.31
CA ILE A 159 5.87 -7.51 -12.27
C ILE A 159 4.72 -6.95 -13.10
N LEU A 160 4.40 -5.67 -12.93
CA LEU A 160 3.36 -4.97 -13.67
C LEU A 160 3.61 -4.92 -15.20
N LYS A 161 4.88 -5.05 -15.63
CA LYS A 161 5.30 -5.02 -17.05
C LYS A 161 5.60 -6.39 -17.64
N LEU A 162 5.32 -7.51 -16.93
CA LEU A 162 5.58 -8.86 -17.43
C LEU A 162 4.88 -9.13 -18.77
N LYS A 163 5.64 -9.54 -19.78
CA LYS A 163 5.08 -9.90 -21.10
C LYS A 163 4.36 -11.26 -21.08
N LYS A 164 4.71 -12.14 -20.13
CA LYS A 164 4.10 -13.45 -19.88
C LYS A 164 4.25 -13.82 -18.41
N ILE A 165 3.33 -14.62 -17.89
CA ILE A 165 3.45 -15.21 -16.54
C ILE A 165 4.68 -16.14 -16.52
N PRO A 166 5.62 -15.94 -15.58
CA PRO A 166 6.78 -16.82 -15.47
C PRO A 166 6.38 -18.20 -14.92
N LYS A 167 7.08 -19.27 -15.35
CA LYS A 167 6.84 -20.61 -14.80
C LYS A 167 7.19 -20.74 -13.31
N SER A 168 8.09 -19.88 -12.80
CA SER A 168 8.45 -19.84 -11.39
C SER A 168 8.96 -18.45 -10.98
N ALA A 169 8.64 -18.06 -9.75
CA ALA A 169 9.08 -16.82 -9.13
C ALA A 169 9.45 -17.04 -7.65
N VAL A 170 10.42 -16.27 -7.17
CA VAL A 170 10.71 -16.11 -5.76
C VAL A 170 10.44 -14.65 -5.39
N PHE A 171 9.77 -14.43 -4.27
CA PHE A 171 9.59 -13.11 -3.66
C PHE A 171 10.43 -13.05 -2.38
N ILE A 172 11.17 -11.98 -2.20
CA ILE A 172 11.89 -11.66 -0.96
C ILE A 172 11.07 -10.62 -0.25
N GLY A 173 10.54 -10.97 0.93
CA GLY A 173 9.60 -10.17 1.71
C GLY A 173 8.13 -10.53 1.42
N SER A 174 7.38 -10.79 2.50
CA SER A 174 5.97 -11.20 2.50
C SER A 174 5.03 -10.14 3.06
N GLY A 175 5.36 -8.84 2.89
CA GLY A 175 4.44 -7.73 3.11
C GLY A 175 3.32 -7.69 2.06
N TYR A 176 2.38 -6.73 2.18
CA TYR A 176 1.19 -6.64 1.33
C TYR A 176 1.51 -6.62 -0.19
N VAL A 177 2.60 -5.96 -0.61
CA VAL A 177 3.00 -5.94 -2.02
C VAL A 177 3.38 -7.35 -2.50
N GLY A 178 4.20 -8.07 -1.71
CA GLY A 178 4.63 -9.42 -1.99
C GLY A 178 3.45 -10.41 -2.03
N MET A 179 2.57 -10.35 -1.03
CA MET A 179 1.43 -11.25 -0.89
C MET A 179 0.41 -11.09 -2.02
N GLU A 180 0.07 -9.86 -2.42
CA GLU A 180 -0.86 -9.63 -3.52
C GLU A 180 -0.30 -10.10 -4.87
N PHE A 181 0.98 -9.85 -5.17
CA PHE A 181 1.59 -10.38 -6.40
C PHE A 181 1.84 -11.87 -6.34
N CYS A 182 2.14 -12.42 -5.18
CA CYS A 182 2.23 -13.86 -4.95
C CYS A 182 0.90 -14.54 -5.30
N TYR A 183 -0.20 -14.07 -4.69
CA TYR A 183 -1.55 -14.54 -4.98
C TYR A 183 -1.85 -14.46 -6.49
N MET A 184 -1.67 -13.28 -7.09
CA MET A 184 -1.95 -13.10 -8.51
C MET A 184 -1.17 -14.07 -9.40
N LEU A 185 0.14 -14.18 -9.20
CA LEU A 185 0.98 -15.03 -10.06
C LEU A 185 0.73 -16.51 -9.83
N SER A 186 0.53 -16.95 -8.57
CA SER A 186 0.26 -18.38 -8.27
C SER A 186 -1.08 -18.82 -8.87
N THR A 187 -2.13 -18.02 -8.69
CA THR A 187 -3.46 -18.29 -9.28
C THR A 187 -3.41 -18.37 -10.81
N LEU A 188 -2.53 -17.59 -11.45
CA LEU A 188 -2.34 -17.61 -12.89
C LEU A 188 -1.29 -18.63 -13.36
N GLY A 189 -0.90 -19.61 -12.51
CA GLY A 189 -0.10 -20.78 -12.88
C GLY A 189 1.41 -20.63 -12.71
N CYS A 190 1.90 -19.63 -12.00
CA CYS A 190 3.30 -19.49 -11.60
C CYS A 190 3.58 -20.31 -10.32
N ARG A 191 4.62 -21.12 -10.28
CA ARG A 191 5.11 -21.69 -9.01
C ARG A 191 5.80 -20.60 -8.22
N VAL A 192 5.24 -20.25 -7.06
CA VAL A 192 5.73 -19.14 -6.22
C VAL A 192 6.36 -19.67 -4.94
N THR A 193 7.51 -19.10 -4.58
CA THR A 193 8.12 -19.25 -3.25
C THR A 193 8.28 -17.86 -2.63
N MET A 194 7.77 -17.69 -1.42
CA MET A 194 8.00 -16.52 -0.58
C MET A 194 9.17 -16.80 0.38
N VAL A 195 10.11 -15.88 0.49
CA VAL A 195 11.22 -15.94 1.45
C VAL A 195 11.11 -14.72 2.36
N GLU A 196 10.94 -14.98 3.66
CA GLU A 196 10.67 -13.95 4.66
C GLU A 196 11.67 -14.07 5.82
N VAL A 197 12.22 -12.94 6.25
CA VAL A 197 13.13 -12.87 7.39
C VAL A 197 12.41 -13.08 8.72
N GLY A 198 11.16 -12.63 8.79
CA GLY A 198 10.31 -12.81 9.96
C GLY A 198 9.74 -14.21 10.09
N GLU A 199 9.09 -14.45 11.22
CA GLU A 199 8.45 -15.73 11.54
C GLU A 199 7.12 -15.97 10.81
N ARG A 200 6.49 -14.92 10.28
CA ARG A 200 5.21 -14.97 9.56
C ARG A 200 5.12 -13.89 8.47
N ALA A 201 4.18 -14.04 7.57
CA ALA A 201 3.81 -13.01 6.61
C ALA A 201 3.04 -11.86 7.28
N LEU A 202 2.94 -10.71 6.60
CA LEU A 202 2.05 -9.59 6.94
C LEU A 202 2.13 -9.19 8.42
N ALA A 203 3.33 -9.00 8.95
CA ALA A 203 3.58 -8.74 10.37
C ALA A 203 2.65 -7.68 11.03
N PRO A 204 2.22 -6.58 10.37
CA PRO A 204 1.29 -5.62 10.95
C PRO A 204 -0.16 -6.09 11.10
N PHE A 205 -0.54 -7.22 10.48
CA PHE A 205 -1.91 -7.73 10.52
C PHE A 205 -2.08 -8.80 11.60
N ASP A 206 -3.31 -9.04 12.01
CA ASP A 206 -3.66 -10.04 13.03
C ASP A 206 -3.11 -11.44 12.69
N ALA A 207 -2.37 -12.04 13.64
CA ALA A 207 -1.66 -13.29 13.41
C ALA A 207 -2.59 -14.46 13.06
N PHE A 208 -3.74 -14.58 13.75
CA PHE A 208 -4.72 -15.65 13.52
C PHE A 208 -5.29 -15.60 12.09
N LEU A 209 -5.60 -14.40 11.59
CA LEU A 209 -6.14 -14.25 10.23
C LEU A 209 -5.04 -14.44 9.16
N VAL A 210 -3.82 -13.98 9.45
CA VAL A 210 -2.66 -14.20 8.58
C VAL A 210 -2.32 -15.69 8.45
N GLU A 211 -2.37 -16.44 9.53
CA GLU A 211 -2.16 -17.90 9.52
C GLU A 211 -3.17 -18.57 8.58
N LYS A 212 -4.47 -18.29 8.75
CA LYS A 212 -5.52 -18.82 7.85
C LYS A 212 -5.31 -18.43 6.38
N LEU A 213 -4.91 -17.19 6.10
CA LEU A 213 -4.60 -16.75 4.74
C LEU A 213 -3.39 -17.51 4.19
N THR A 214 -2.35 -17.71 4.99
CA THR A 214 -1.14 -18.43 4.60
C THR A 214 -1.47 -19.88 4.26
N GLU A 215 -2.28 -20.58 5.10
CA GLU A 215 -2.77 -21.94 4.83
C GLU A 215 -3.52 -22.04 3.50
N VAL A 216 -4.40 -21.09 3.19
CA VAL A 216 -5.11 -21.03 1.91
C VAL A 216 -4.13 -20.92 0.74
N LEU A 217 -3.14 -20.03 0.84
CA LEU A 217 -2.16 -19.85 -0.22
C LEU A 217 -1.24 -21.09 -0.37
N GLU A 218 -0.89 -21.77 0.71
CA GLU A 218 -0.11 -23.01 0.69
C GLU A 218 -0.89 -24.15 0.01
N LYS A 219 -2.17 -24.33 0.36
CA LYS A 219 -3.08 -25.25 -0.33
C LYS A 219 -3.16 -24.95 -1.83
N ASN A 220 -3.04 -23.70 -2.23
CA ASN A 220 -3.00 -23.25 -3.62
C ASN A 220 -1.59 -23.30 -4.24
N GLY A 221 -0.62 -23.96 -3.58
CA GLY A 221 0.70 -24.29 -4.12
C GLY A 221 1.77 -23.20 -3.94
N VAL A 222 1.53 -22.19 -3.11
CA VAL A 222 2.58 -21.24 -2.69
C VAL A 222 3.45 -21.90 -1.63
N LYS A 223 4.76 -21.72 -1.72
CA LYS A 223 5.70 -22.18 -0.71
C LYS A 223 6.19 -20.99 0.12
N PHE A 224 6.01 -21.05 1.43
CA PHE A 224 6.60 -20.06 2.37
C PHE A 224 7.88 -20.61 3.01
N ILE A 225 8.86 -19.73 3.18
CA ILE A 225 10.13 -19.99 3.87
C ILE A 225 10.34 -18.83 4.84
N PHE A 226 9.87 -18.98 6.06
CA PHE A 226 10.01 -18.01 7.15
C PHE A 226 11.35 -18.19 7.88
N ASN A 227 11.76 -17.20 8.68
CA ASN A 227 13.03 -17.15 9.39
C ASN A 227 14.22 -17.38 8.44
N ALA A 228 14.17 -16.78 7.26
CA ALA A 228 15.11 -17.01 6.18
C ALA A 228 15.77 -15.70 5.71
N ILE A 229 17.05 -15.54 6.00
CA ILE A 229 17.82 -14.34 5.68
C ILE A 229 18.50 -14.51 4.31
N PRO A 230 18.11 -13.74 3.28
CA PRO A 230 18.78 -13.73 1.98
C PRO A 230 20.25 -13.30 2.12
N THR A 231 21.17 -13.99 1.44
CA THR A 231 22.60 -13.69 1.52
C THR A 231 23.29 -13.54 0.17
N LYS A 232 22.72 -14.12 -0.90
CA LYS A 232 23.31 -14.02 -2.24
C LYS A 232 22.31 -14.33 -3.33
N VAL A 233 22.36 -13.61 -4.46
CA VAL A 233 21.66 -13.97 -5.69
C VAL A 233 22.64 -14.16 -6.84
N GLU A 234 22.55 -15.29 -7.52
CA GLU A 234 23.35 -15.61 -8.70
C GLU A 234 22.45 -15.69 -9.95
N LYS A 235 22.83 -14.93 -10.98
CA LYS A 235 22.25 -15.09 -12.32
C LYS A 235 22.88 -16.29 -13.01
N ARG A 236 22.06 -17.23 -13.47
CA ARG A 236 22.48 -18.42 -14.25
C ARG A 236 21.84 -18.39 -15.63
N LYS A 237 22.35 -19.22 -16.57
CA LYS A 237 21.89 -19.24 -17.99
C LYS A 237 20.36 -19.34 -18.12
N LYS A 238 19.70 -20.19 -17.35
CA LYS A 238 18.25 -20.47 -17.46
C LYS A 238 17.41 -19.97 -16.28
N ASN A 239 18.01 -19.65 -15.12
CA ASN A 239 17.32 -19.25 -13.92
C ASN A 239 18.18 -18.33 -13.04
N LYS A 240 17.64 -17.92 -11.91
CA LYS A 240 18.35 -17.26 -10.81
C LYS A 240 18.36 -18.19 -9.60
N LYS A 241 19.41 -18.15 -8.79
CA LYS A 241 19.54 -18.89 -7.53
C LYS A 241 19.64 -17.89 -6.40
N LEU A 242 18.71 -17.97 -5.44
CA LEU A 242 18.79 -17.27 -4.17
C LEU A 242 19.39 -18.21 -3.14
N THR A 243 20.43 -17.75 -2.45
CA THR A 243 21.00 -18.38 -1.25
C THR A 243 20.49 -17.63 -0.04
N TYR A 244 20.11 -18.36 1.02
CA TYR A 244 19.62 -17.80 2.28
C TYR A 244 20.08 -18.66 3.46
N LYS A 245 20.16 -18.04 4.63
CA LYS A 245 20.40 -18.73 5.92
C LYS A 245 19.08 -18.97 6.62
N LYS A 246 18.88 -20.19 7.12
CA LYS A 246 17.76 -20.58 7.98
C LYS A 246 18.23 -21.64 8.97
N ASP A 247 17.93 -21.47 10.25
CA ASP A 247 18.32 -22.38 11.34
C ASP A 247 19.84 -22.65 11.33
N GLY A 248 20.66 -21.61 11.13
CA GLY A 248 22.12 -21.71 11.02
C GLY A 248 22.64 -22.36 9.72
N LYS A 249 21.78 -22.92 8.90
CA LYS A 249 22.16 -23.65 7.66
C LYS A 249 21.98 -22.79 6.42
N THR A 250 22.92 -22.91 5.49
CA THR A 250 22.83 -22.29 4.17
C THR A 250 21.95 -23.16 3.26
N LYS A 251 20.89 -22.57 2.72
CA LYS A 251 19.94 -23.22 1.81
C LYS A 251 19.81 -22.42 0.52
N THR A 252 19.24 -23.03 -0.54
CA THR A 252 19.06 -22.34 -1.83
C THR A 252 17.70 -22.62 -2.42
N VAL A 253 17.17 -21.64 -3.19
CA VAL A 253 16.00 -21.79 -4.03
C VAL A 253 16.27 -21.23 -5.43
N LYS A 254 15.70 -21.85 -6.46
CA LYS A 254 15.89 -21.46 -7.87
C LYS A 254 14.55 -21.06 -8.50
N ALA A 255 14.54 -19.97 -9.26
CA ALA A 255 13.38 -19.53 -10.03
C ALA A 255 13.78 -18.78 -11.31
N LEU A 256 12.84 -18.62 -12.24
CA LEU A 256 13.04 -17.82 -13.45
C LEU A 256 13.12 -16.32 -13.13
N LYS A 257 12.41 -15.88 -12.11
CA LYS A 257 12.39 -14.49 -11.62
C LYS A 257 12.56 -14.47 -10.12
N ILE A 258 13.27 -13.47 -9.62
CA ILE A 258 13.33 -13.15 -8.19
C ILE A 258 12.96 -11.67 -8.05
N PHE A 259 12.02 -11.39 -7.15
CA PHE A 259 11.47 -10.07 -6.91
C PHE A 259 11.79 -9.60 -5.50
N ASN A 260 12.21 -8.34 -5.39
CA ASN A 260 12.32 -7.64 -4.12
C ASN A 260 10.96 -7.04 -3.75
N THR A 261 10.39 -7.50 -2.65
CA THR A 261 9.17 -7.01 -2.01
C THR A 261 9.37 -6.82 -0.49
N ALA A 262 10.65 -6.66 -0.07
CA ALA A 262 11.08 -6.55 1.33
C ALA A 262 10.98 -5.13 1.89
N GLY A 263 9.96 -4.40 1.48
CA GLY A 263 9.66 -3.08 2.01
C GLY A 263 9.93 -1.93 1.04
N ARG A 264 9.54 -0.75 1.50
CA ARG A 264 9.70 0.53 0.81
C ARG A 264 10.25 1.56 1.78
N VAL A 265 10.96 2.54 1.28
CA VAL A 265 11.57 3.62 2.06
C VAL A 265 11.22 4.98 1.45
N PRO A 266 11.30 6.08 2.23
CA PRO A 266 11.13 7.43 1.72
C PRO A 266 12.05 7.73 0.53
N ALA A 267 11.53 8.40 -0.48
CA ALA A 267 12.30 8.71 -1.70
C ALA A 267 13.04 10.05 -1.56
N ILE A 268 14.01 10.12 -0.66
CA ILE A 268 14.71 11.36 -0.27
C ILE A 268 16.19 11.40 -0.67
N ASP A 269 16.84 10.26 -0.88
CA ASP A 269 18.31 10.13 -1.04
C ASP A 269 18.95 11.00 -2.14
N LYS A 270 18.16 11.53 -3.07
CA LYS A 270 18.65 12.32 -4.22
C LYS A 270 18.27 13.78 -4.17
N LEU A 271 17.77 14.24 -3.05
CA LEU A 271 17.31 15.62 -2.87
C LEU A 271 18.41 16.53 -2.28
N ASP A 272 19.48 15.95 -1.73
CA ASP A 272 20.58 16.66 -1.03
C ASP A 272 19.99 17.55 0.11
N LEU A 273 19.15 16.93 0.98
CA LEU A 273 18.36 17.59 2.04
C LEU A 273 19.24 18.32 3.05
N GLU A 274 20.44 17.86 3.28
CA GLU A 274 21.44 18.47 4.16
C GLU A 274 21.81 19.89 3.74
N ASN A 275 21.78 20.20 2.45
CA ASN A 275 22.06 21.55 1.94
C ASN A 275 20.98 22.57 2.34
N ALA A 276 19.79 22.08 2.69
CA ALA A 276 18.66 22.91 3.13
C ALA A 276 18.29 22.69 4.61
N ASN A 277 19.16 22.04 5.41
CA ASN A 277 18.90 21.73 6.82
C ASN A 277 17.58 20.99 7.09
N ILE A 278 17.10 20.19 6.13
CA ILE A 278 15.83 19.45 6.25
C ILE A 278 16.09 18.12 6.97
N LYS A 279 15.52 17.95 8.16
CA LYS A 279 15.66 16.73 8.96
C LYS A 279 14.74 15.62 8.45
N ALA A 280 15.31 14.44 8.31
CA ALA A 280 14.62 13.20 7.93
C ALA A 280 15.23 12.01 8.66
N ASP A 281 14.46 10.91 8.80
CA ASP A 281 14.92 9.62 9.28
C ASP A 281 14.36 8.48 8.42
N GLU A 282 14.40 7.23 8.91
CA GLU A 282 13.85 6.08 8.21
C GLU A 282 12.33 6.14 7.99
N THR A 283 11.61 6.98 8.73
CA THR A 283 10.16 7.18 8.56
C THR A 283 9.83 8.23 7.52
N GLY A 284 10.76 9.13 7.21
CA GLY A 284 10.62 10.19 6.20
C GLY A 284 11.05 11.57 6.67
N ILE A 285 10.57 12.59 6.00
CA ILE A 285 10.78 13.99 6.39
C ILE A 285 10.03 14.23 7.71
N LEU A 286 10.76 14.72 8.73
CA LEU A 286 10.19 15.01 10.03
C LEU A 286 9.30 16.28 9.96
N VAL A 287 8.01 16.10 10.22
CA VAL A 287 7.01 17.18 10.17
C VAL A 287 6.25 17.33 11.48
N ASN A 288 5.76 18.55 11.72
CA ASN A 288 4.81 18.88 12.78
C ASN A 288 3.35 18.55 12.36
N ASP A 289 2.37 18.89 13.18
CA ASP A 289 0.95 18.62 12.89
C ASP A 289 0.40 19.43 11.71
N PHE A 290 1.08 20.47 11.28
CA PHE A 290 0.72 21.25 10.11
C PHE A 290 1.31 20.73 8.79
N MET A 291 1.98 19.58 8.80
CA MET A 291 2.75 19.01 7.70
C MET A 291 3.99 19.84 7.32
N GLN A 292 4.40 20.80 8.17
CA GLN A 292 5.59 21.64 8.02
C GLN A 292 6.80 20.92 8.62
N SER A 293 7.96 21.05 7.98
CA SER A 293 9.22 20.51 8.49
C SER A 293 9.53 21.06 9.89
N VAL A 294 10.00 20.19 10.78
CA VAL A 294 10.41 20.57 12.14
C VAL A 294 11.73 21.36 12.18
N SER A 295 12.45 21.43 11.07
CA SER A 295 13.78 22.06 10.99
C SER A 295 13.86 23.18 9.95
N HIS A 296 12.83 23.40 9.14
CA HIS A 296 12.83 24.41 8.07
C HIS A 296 11.40 24.93 7.85
N GLU A 297 11.13 26.17 8.25
CA GLU A 297 9.79 26.76 8.26
C GLU A 297 9.14 26.91 6.87
N ASN A 298 9.95 27.03 5.81
CA ASN A 298 9.48 27.18 4.43
C ASN A 298 9.35 25.83 3.70
N VAL A 299 9.46 24.70 4.41
CA VAL A 299 9.36 23.36 3.83
C VAL A 299 8.19 22.60 4.44
N TYR A 300 7.35 22.05 3.58
CA TYR A 300 6.28 21.11 3.94
C TYR A 300 6.57 19.74 3.33
N ALA A 301 6.12 18.67 3.98
CA ALA A 301 6.19 17.33 3.40
C ALA A 301 4.87 16.58 3.59
N CYS A 302 4.40 15.91 2.53
CA CYS A 302 3.11 15.24 2.55
C CYS A 302 3.09 13.96 1.70
N GLY A 303 2.17 13.07 2.02
CA GLY A 303 2.11 11.73 1.45
C GLY A 303 3.16 10.80 2.04
N ASP A 304 3.41 9.66 1.38
CA ASP A 304 4.25 8.58 1.93
C ASP A 304 5.64 9.05 2.44
N VAL A 305 6.19 10.16 1.91
CA VAL A 305 7.51 10.69 2.30
C VAL A 305 7.53 11.36 3.67
N SER A 306 6.38 11.71 4.23
CA SER A 306 6.26 12.38 5.54
C SER A 306 6.34 11.35 6.67
N SER A 307 7.00 11.69 7.77
CA SER A 307 7.12 10.85 8.98
C SER A 307 5.78 10.54 9.65
N LYS A 308 4.73 11.28 9.33
CA LYS A 308 3.36 11.10 9.84
C LYS A 308 2.44 10.36 8.86
N SER A 309 2.99 9.60 7.93
CA SER A 309 2.18 8.93 6.91
C SER A 309 2.25 7.40 6.99
N LEU A 310 1.11 6.78 6.72
CA LEU A 310 1.06 5.40 6.23
C LEU A 310 1.00 5.45 4.70
N PRO A 311 1.61 4.49 3.97
CA PRO A 311 1.67 4.53 2.50
C PRO A 311 0.32 4.18 1.85
N LEU A 312 -0.68 5.07 2.03
CA LEU A 312 -2.06 4.91 1.61
C LEU A 312 -2.53 6.14 0.83
N THR A 313 -3.04 5.93 -0.36
CA THR A 313 -3.43 7.01 -1.29
C THR A 313 -4.44 8.01 -0.72
N PRO A 314 -5.53 7.61 -0.01
CA PRO A 314 -6.46 8.56 0.58
C PRO A 314 -5.80 9.46 1.63
N LEU A 315 -4.91 8.90 2.45
CA LEU A 315 -4.17 9.63 3.46
C LEU A 315 -3.20 10.64 2.83
N SER A 316 -2.50 10.22 1.78
CA SER A 316 -1.61 11.11 1.02
C SER A 316 -2.35 12.31 0.44
N GLY A 317 -3.57 12.12 -0.07
CA GLY A 317 -4.42 13.21 -0.56
C GLY A 317 -4.83 14.18 0.56
N LEU A 318 -5.23 13.67 1.73
CA LEU A 318 -5.56 14.47 2.90
C LEU A 318 -4.37 15.31 3.37
N GLN A 319 -3.18 14.70 3.47
CA GLN A 319 -1.97 15.42 3.87
C GLN A 319 -1.58 16.51 2.86
N GLY A 320 -1.71 16.23 1.56
CA GLY A 320 -1.51 17.24 0.51
C GLY A 320 -2.46 18.42 0.63
N TYR A 321 -3.74 18.14 0.96
CA TYR A 321 -4.72 19.21 1.23
C TYR A 321 -4.36 20.05 2.45
N ILE A 322 -3.93 19.41 3.55
CA ILE A 322 -3.53 20.10 4.78
C ILE A 322 -2.28 20.96 4.53
N ALA A 323 -1.26 20.42 3.87
CA ALA A 323 -0.06 21.17 3.50
C ALA A 323 -0.40 22.40 2.64
N GLY A 324 -1.17 22.21 1.56
CA GLY A 324 -1.58 23.31 0.69
C GLY A 324 -2.41 24.37 1.41
N HIS A 325 -3.38 23.94 2.26
CA HIS A 325 -4.15 24.88 3.09
C HIS A 325 -3.27 25.71 4.02
N ASN A 326 -2.29 25.08 4.67
CA ASN A 326 -1.41 25.74 5.63
C ASN A 326 -0.42 26.69 4.95
N ILE A 327 0.04 26.37 3.75
CA ILE A 327 0.87 27.28 2.93
C ILE A 327 0.08 28.56 2.61
N VAL A 328 -1.18 28.45 2.24
CA VAL A 328 -2.02 29.58 1.83
C VAL A 328 -2.49 30.43 3.02
N ASN A 329 -2.85 29.80 4.14
CA ASN A 329 -3.57 30.46 5.25
C ASN A 329 -2.73 30.60 6.52
N GLY A 330 -1.45 30.23 6.49
CA GLY A 330 -0.64 30.00 7.69
C GLY A 330 -1.02 28.68 8.38
N ASN A 331 -0.23 28.22 9.32
CA ASN A 331 -0.42 26.95 10.03
C ASN A 331 -1.66 26.97 10.94
N LYS A 332 -2.84 26.74 10.36
CA LYS A 332 -4.14 26.75 11.05
C LYS A 332 -4.84 25.41 11.05
N LYS A 333 -4.46 24.48 10.15
CA LYS A 333 -5.13 23.19 10.01
C LYS A 333 -4.19 22.07 10.41
N GLU A 334 -4.47 21.45 11.55
CA GLU A 334 -3.70 20.33 12.05
C GLU A 334 -4.06 19.02 11.34
N PHE A 335 -3.06 18.20 11.10
CA PHE A 335 -3.24 16.79 10.73
C PHE A 335 -3.51 16.00 12.01
N GLN A 336 -4.75 15.55 12.13
CA GLN A 336 -5.13 14.59 13.16
C GLN A 336 -5.07 13.20 12.54
N ASP A 337 -4.34 12.28 13.18
CA ASP A 337 -4.23 10.91 12.68
C ASP A 337 -5.61 10.28 12.51
N PRO A 338 -6.10 10.06 11.28
CA PRO A 338 -7.41 9.48 11.08
C PRO A 338 -7.37 7.98 11.35
N LEU A 339 -8.50 7.42 11.69
CA LEU A 339 -8.67 5.98 11.68
C LEU A 339 -8.57 5.45 10.25
N VAL A 340 -7.56 4.64 9.96
CA VAL A 340 -7.25 4.20 8.60
C VAL A 340 -7.49 2.70 8.43
N PRO A 341 -8.46 2.26 7.61
CA PRO A 341 -8.59 0.86 7.25
C PRO A 341 -7.49 0.45 6.26
N SER A 342 -6.99 -0.77 6.43
CA SER A 342 -5.97 -1.37 5.58
C SER A 342 -6.45 -2.69 4.99
N VAL A 343 -6.12 -2.95 3.72
CA VAL A 343 -6.55 -4.18 3.01
C VAL A 343 -5.40 -4.79 2.23
N VAL A 344 -5.27 -6.11 2.30
CA VAL A 344 -4.44 -6.93 1.43
C VAL A 344 -5.36 -7.65 0.44
N PHE A 345 -5.22 -7.32 -0.84
CA PHE A 345 -6.08 -7.82 -1.91
C PHE A 345 -5.61 -9.18 -2.43
N THR A 346 -5.74 -10.18 -1.58
CA THR A 346 -5.65 -11.61 -1.91
C THR A 346 -7.05 -12.20 -2.05
N LYS A 347 -7.20 -13.50 -2.18
CA LYS A 347 -8.48 -14.19 -2.03
C LYS A 347 -8.28 -15.41 -1.12
N PRO A 348 -8.90 -15.37 0.08
CA PRO A 348 -9.69 -14.27 0.65
C PRO A 348 -8.87 -13.01 0.89
N GLN A 349 -9.56 -11.86 0.97
CA GLN A 349 -8.95 -10.58 1.32
C GLN A 349 -8.78 -10.47 2.83
N LEU A 350 -7.68 -9.87 3.26
CA LEU A 350 -7.43 -9.57 4.67
C LEU A 350 -7.56 -8.06 4.90
N ALA A 351 -8.41 -7.66 5.84
CA ALA A 351 -8.63 -6.26 6.18
C ALA A 351 -8.53 -6.01 7.68
N SER A 352 -8.11 -4.81 8.05
CA SER A 352 -7.98 -4.37 9.44
C SER A 352 -8.32 -2.91 9.60
N VAL A 353 -8.93 -2.55 10.74
CA VAL A 353 -9.15 -1.16 11.17
C VAL A 353 -9.14 -1.08 12.70
N GLY A 354 -8.68 0.03 13.26
CA GLY A 354 -8.56 0.23 14.70
C GLY A 354 -7.37 -0.51 15.31
N TYR A 355 -7.45 -0.78 16.59
CA TYR A 355 -6.36 -1.38 17.35
C TYR A 355 -6.19 -2.86 17.04
N SER A 356 -4.93 -3.34 17.03
CA SER A 356 -4.61 -4.75 17.20
C SER A 356 -5.01 -5.23 18.61
N GLU A 357 -5.10 -6.54 18.81
CA GLU A 357 -5.41 -7.11 20.14
C GLU A 357 -4.38 -6.68 21.20
N GLU A 358 -3.11 -6.62 20.82
CA GLU A 358 -2.02 -6.20 21.69
C GLU A 358 -2.13 -4.72 22.07
N GLU A 359 -2.35 -3.84 21.09
CA GLU A 359 -2.57 -2.41 21.32
C GLU A 359 -3.83 -2.14 22.15
N ALA A 360 -4.93 -2.84 21.89
CA ALA A 360 -6.15 -2.69 22.68
C ALA A 360 -5.93 -3.09 24.14
N LYS A 361 -5.25 -4.22 24.40
CA LYS A 361 -4.91 -4.68 25.75
C LYS A 361 -3.94 -3.75 26.48
N SER A 362 -3.07 -3.04 25.75
CA SER A 362 -2.18 -2.04 26.36
C SER A 362 -2.89 -0.75 26.76
N ARG A 363 -3.97 -0.41 26.05
CA ARG A 363 -4.75 0.84 26.25
C ARG A 363 -5.92 0.70 27.21
N TYR A 364 -6.52 -0.47 27.28
CA TYR A 364 -7.73 -0.73 28.06
C TYR A 364 -7.49 -1.82 29.09
N LYS A 365 -8.02 -1.63 30.31
CA LYS A 365 -7.89 -2.61 31.40
C LYS A 365 -8.41 -3.98 30.99
N ASN A 366 -9.57 -4.01 30.31
CA ASN A 366 -10.18 -5.24 29.81
C ASN A 366 -10.69 -5.02 28.37
N VAL A 367 -10.49 -6.05 27.54
CA VAL A 367 -10.92 -6.10 26.15
C VAL A 367 -11.69 -7.40 25.91
N ILE A 368 -12.91 -7.28 25.39
CA ILE A 368 -13.65 -8.43 24.90
C ILE A 368 -13.16 -8.71 23.47
N VAL A 369 -12.83 -9.97 23.21
CA VAL A 369 -12.34 -10.43 21.90
C VAL A 369 -13.35 -11.39 21.30
N TYR A 370 -14.08 -10.95 20.28
CA TYR A 370 -14.90 -11.82 19.44
C TYR A 370 -14.04 -12.34 18.30
N LYS A 371 -13.85 -13.66 18.24
CA LYS A 371 -12.99 -14.32 17.26
C LYS A 371 -13.67 -15.59 16.78
N GLY A 372 -13.70 -15.81 15.47
CA GLY A 372 -14.34 -17.01 14.96
C GLY A 372 -14.00 -17.37 13.52
N ASP A 373 -14.36 -18.59 13.15
CA ASP A 373 -14.34 -19.13 11.81
C ASP A 373 -15.77 -19.17 11.25
N ALA A 374 -16.02 -18.33 10.25
CA ALA A 374 -17.31 -18.19 9.57
C ALA A 374 -17.39 -19.00 8.25
N SER A 375 -16.44 -19.90 7.99
CA SER A 375 -16.38 -20.69 6.73
C SER A 375 -17.62 -21.54 6.48
N LYS A 376 -18.38 -21.86 7.55
CA LYS A 376 -19.66 -22.58 7.46
C LYS A 376 -20.88 -21.68 7.25
N TRP A 377 -20.73 -20.34 7.29
CA TRP A 377 -21.85 -19.44 7.10
C TRP A 377 -22.31 -19.39 5.64
N TYR A 378 -23.54 -18.91 5.43
CA TYR A 378 -24.19 -18.94 4.13
C TYR A 378 -23.35 -18.31 2.99
N ASN A 379 -22.78 -17.11 3.24
CA ASN A 379 -22.04 -16.40 2.21
C ASN A 379 -20.74 -17.12 1.81
N ALA A 380 -20.02 -17.71 2.76
CA ALA A 380 -18.84 -18.53 2.50
C ALA A 380 -19.20 -19.80 1.73
N LYS A 381 -20.25 -20.52 2.16
CA LYS A 381 -20.73 -21.73 1.49
C LYS A 381 -21.20 -21.47 0.06
N LYS A 382 -21.94 -20.39 -0.16
CA LYS A 382 -22.42 -19.99 -1.49
C LYS A 382 -21.26 -19.81 -2.50
N GLU A 383 -20.12 -19.30 -2.06
CA GLU A 383 -18.95 -19.08 -2.88
C GLU A 383 -17.98 -20.25 -2.85
N ASN A 384 -18.22 -21.28 -2.02
CA ASN A 384 -17.26 -22.31 -1.69
C ASN A 384 -15.91 -21.71 -1.28
N ALA A 385 -15.97 -20.68 -0.41
CA ALA A 385 -14.81 -19.91 0.02
C ALA A 385 -13.84 -20.78 0.83
N GLU A 386 -12.55 -20.65 0.59
CA GLU A 386 -11.51 -21.45 1.25
C GLU A 386 -11.28 -21.04 2.71
N ALA A 387 -11.58 -19.79 3.08
CA ALA A 387 -11.59 -19.30 4.45
C ALA A 387 -12.50 -18.08 4.60
N TYR A 388 -13.14 -17.98 5.76
CA TYR A 388 -13.85 -16.81 6.25
C TYR A 388 -13.67 -16.74 7.76
N ALA A 389 -13.00 -15.72 8.26
CA ALA A 389 -12.69 -15.57 9.68
C ALA A 389 -12.68 -14.10 10.09
N TYR A 390 -12.79 -13.88 11.39
CA TYR A 390 -12.83 -12.52 11.94
C TYR A 390 -12.24 -12.47 13.35
N LYS A 391 -11.85 -11.27 13.74
CA LYS A 391 -11.54 -10.88 15.11
C LYS A 391 -12.01 -9.45 15.34
N ILE A 392 -12.92 -9.24 16.30
CA ILE A 392 -13.45 -7.93 16.66
C ILE A 392 -13.09 -7.65 18.12
N LEU A 393 -12.62 -6.44 18.38
CA LEU A 393 -12.15 -6.00 19.69
C LEU A 393 -13.11 -4.96 20.26
N VAL A 394 -13.49 -5.14 21.49
CA VAL A 394 -14.47 -4.28 22.18
C VAL A 394 -13.92 -3.88 23.55
N ASN A 395 -13.97 -2.59 23.86
CA ASN A 395 -13.68 -2.12 25.22
C ASN A 395 -14.78 -2.62 26.18
N GLU A 396 -14.41 -3.46 27.15
CA GLU A 396 -15.38 -4.11 28.04
C GLU A 396 -16.23 -3.11 28.83
N ARG A 397 -15.64 -2.01 29.30
CA ARG A 397 -16.33 -0.99 30.10
C ARG A 397 -17.33 -0.18 29.31
N THR A 398 -16.95 0.28 28.12
CA THR A 398 -17.78 1.18 27.31
C THR A 398 -18.63 0.45 26.28
N LYS A 399 -18.38 -0.82 26.07
CA LYS A 399 -18.94 -1.66 24.98
C LYS A 399 -18.70 -1.12 23.57
N LYS A 400 -17.81 -0.12 23.40
CA LYS A 400 -17.45 0.43 22.10
C LYS A 400 -16.55 -0.53 21.34
N ILE A 401 -16.79 -0.64 20.03
CA ILE A 401 -15.91 -1.36 19.09
C ILE A 401 -14.64 -0.54 18.92
N VAL A 402 -13.47 -1.15 19.11
CA VAL A 402 -12.17 -0.47 19.08
C VAL A 402 -11.20 -1.05 18.05
N GLY A 403 -11.50 -2.21 17.49
CA GLY A 403 -10.72 -2.84 16.43
C GLY A 403 -11.52 -3.90 15.70
N ALA A 404 -11.27 -4.06 14.41
CA ALA A 404 -11.88 -5.08 13.58
C ALA A 404 -10.90 -5.61 12.54
N HIS A 405 -10.81 -6.93 12.44
CA HIS A 405 -9.95 -7.65 11.53
C HIS A 405 -10.76 -8.72 10.82
N LEU A 406 -10.73 -8.73 9.49
CA LEU A 406 -11.58 -9.57 8.65
C LEU A 406 -10.76 -10.33 7.63
N LEU A 407 -11.09 -11.60 7.43
CA LEU A 407 -10.58 -12.42 6.33
C LEU A 407 -11.79 -12.96 5.56
N SER A 408 -12.11 -12.37 4.40
CA SER A 408 -13.27 -12.79 3.59
C SER A 408 -13.13 -12.36 2.14
N SER A 409 -14.00 -12.84 1.26
CA SER A 409 -14.01 -12.41 -0.14
C SER A 409 -14.47 -10.97 -0.37
N GLN A 410 -15.06 -10.32 0.66
CA GLN A 410 -15.58 -8.95 0.63
C GLN A 410 -15.04 -8.11 1.80
N ALA A 411 -13.87 -8.45 2.34
CA ALA A 411 -13.29 -7.74 3.48
C ALA A 411 -12.98 -6.26 3.15
N ASN A 412 -12.62 -5.94 1.90
CA ASN A 412 -12.37 -4.57 1.45
C ASN A 412 -13.58 -3.65 1.57
N GLU A 413 -14.79 -4.18 1.40
CA GLU A 413 -16.02 -3.40 1.52
C GLU A 413 -16.54 -3.40 2.96
N THR A 414 -16.58 -4.57 3.60
CA THR A 414 -17.18 -4.72 4.92
C THR A 414 -16.37 -4.07 6.04
N ILE A 415 -15.04 -3.94 5.88
CA ILE A 415 -14.20 -3.23 6.86
C ILE A 415 -14.59 -1.76 7.01
N ASN A 416 -15.13 -1.12 5.95
CA ASN A 416 -15.58 0.27 6.00
C ASN A 416 -16.78 0.46 6.95
N ILE A 417 -17.59 -0.57 7.15
CA ILE A 417 -18.70 -0.53 8.12
C ILE A 417 -18.15 -0.45 9.55
N PHE A 418 -17.12 -1.25 9.87
CA PHE A 418 -16.43 -1.15 11.15
C PHE A 418 -15.66 0.16 11.29
N THR A 419 -15.07 0.68 10.20
CA THR A 419 -14.45 2.01 10.21
C THR A 419 -15.45 3.09 10.61
N THR A 420 -16.65 3.04 10.04
CA THR A 420 -17.75 3.96 10.40
C THR A 420 -18.18 3.76 11.85
N ALA A 421 -18.31 2.52 12.30
CA ALA A 421 -18.72 2.21 13.68
C ALA A 421 -17.70 2.75 14.71
N ILE A 422 -16.41 2.55 14.47
CA ILE A 422 -15.35 3.03 15.38
C ILE A 422 -15.27 4.55 15.37
N ASN A 423 -15.33 5.20 14.19
CA ASN A 423 -15.32 6.67 14.08
C ASN A 423 -16.50 7.35 14.78
N ASN A 424 -17.61 6.65 14.91
CA ASN A 424 -18.82 7.15 15.59
C ASN A 424 -18.97 6.58 17.01
N ASP A 425 -17.91 6.00 17.57
CA ASP A 425 -17.94 5.47 18.94
C ASP A 425 -19.08 4.48 19.23
N MET A 426 -19.49 3.71 18.20
CA MET A 426 -20.63 2.80 18.33
C MET A 426 -20.33 1.66 19.30
N THR A 427 -21.33 1.37 20.12
CA THR A 427 -21.33 0.18 20.99
C THR A 427 -21.71 -1.08 20.21
N VAL A 428 -21.46 -2.25 20.80
CA VAL A 428 -21.92 -3.54 20.26
C VAL A 428 -23.44 -3.54 20.07
N ASP A 429 -24.20 -2.96 21.01
CA ASP A 429 -25.66 -2.92 20.95
C ASP A 429 -26.15 -1.99 19.84
N ASP A 430 -25.49 -0.82 19.64
CA ASP A 430 -25.80 0.07 18.52
C ASP A 430 -25.58 -0.66 17.19
N PHE A 431 -24.45 -1.37 17.05
CA PHE A 431 -24.12 -2.12 15.85
C PHE A 431 -25.11 -3.27 15.59
N LYS A 432 -25.49 -4.02 16.62
CA LYS A 432 -26.47 -5.13 16.52
C LYS A 432 -27.87 -4.66 16.11
N ARG A 433 -28.28 -3.43 16.45
CA ARG A 433 -29.59 -2.85 16.08
C ARG A 433 -29.66 -2.46 14.59
N MET A 434 -28.54 -2.29 13.88
CA MET A 434 -28.57 -1.97 12.46
C MET A 434 -29.16 -3.13 11.64
N ILE A 435 -29.93 -2.80 10.61
CA ILE A 435 -30.45 -3.80 9.67
C ILE A 435 -29.66 -3.67 8.37
N PHE A 436 -29.06 -4.78 7.95
CA PHE A 436 -28.32 -4.88 6.69
C PHE A 436 -29.11 -5.68 5.67
N THR A 437 -28.83 -5.45 4.39
CA THR A 437 -29.38 -6.24 3.30
C THR A 437 -29.05 -7.72 3.46
N TYR A 438 -30.03 -8.59 3.27
CA TYR A 438 -29.86 -10.04 3.29
C TYR A 438 -30.17 -10.64 1.91
N PRO A 439 -29.38 -11.62 1.40
CA PRO A 439 -28.11 -12.11 1.99
C PRO A 439 -26.91 -11.27 1.55
N SER A 440 -26.08 -10.85 2.50
CA SER A 440 -24.84 -10.11 2.23
C SER A 440 -23.79 -10.35 3.31
N TYR A 441 -22.51 -10.12 3.00
CA TYR A 441 -21.42 -10.15 3.98
C TYR A 441 -21.61 -9.07 5.07
N ALA A 442 -22.21 -7.93 4.75
CA ALA A 442 -22.56 -6.92 5.74
C ALA A 442 -23.55 -7.45 6.81
N ASN A 443 -24.51 -8.29 6.42
CA ASN A 443 -25.44 -8.88 7.38
C ASN A 443 -24.76 -9.87 8.33
N ASP A 444 -23.68 -10.53 7.92
CA ASP A 444 -22.92 -11.46 8.74
C ASP A 444 -22.22 -10.75 9.92
N LEU A 445 -21.85 -9.46 9.75
CA LEU A 445 -21.06 -8.71 10.74
C LEU A 445 -21.69 -8.68 12.14
N LYS A 446 -23.02 -8.63 12.22
CA LYS A 446 -23.73 -8.68 13.51
C LYS A 446 -23.55 -10.02 14.23
N SER A 447 -23.47 -11.10 13.46
CA SER A 447 -23.24 -12.43 14.01
C SER A 447 -21.83 -12.63 14.54
N MET A 448 -20.88 -11.80 14.12
CA MET A 448 -19.49 -11.81 14.64
C MET A 448 -19.40 -11.28 16.08
N LEU A 449 -20.41 -10.58 16.57
CA LEU A 449 -20.46 -9.96 17.90
C LEU A 449 -21.32 -10.76 18.89
N LYS A 450 -21.61 -12.02 18.59
CA LYS A 450 -22.29 -12.93 19.53
C LYS A 450 -21.27 -13.62 20.40
N ASP A 451 -21.62 -13.81 21.68
CA ASP A 451 -20.88 -14.70 22.56
C ASP A 451 -20.98 -16.13 22.00
N GLU A 452 -19.89 -16.88 22.05
CA GLU A 452 -19.93 -18.31 21.74
C GLU A 452 -20.75 -18.99 22.88
N ASP A 453 -21.88 -19.61 22.54
CA ASP A 453 -22.66 -20.45 23.43
C ASP A 453 -21.88 -21.71 23.82
#